data_ab847f7b1870608b98ca1283f851d74f
#
_entry.id   ab847f7b1870608b98ca1283f851d74f
#
_cell.length_a   1.000
_cell.length_b   1.000
_cell.length_c   1.000
_cell.angle_alpha   90.00
_cell.angle_beta   90.00
_cell.angle_gamma   90.00
#
_symmetry.space_group_name_H-M   'P 1'
#
loop_
_entity.id
_entity.type
_entity.pdbx_description
1 polymer ?
#
loop_
_entity_poly.entity_id
_entity_poly.type
_entity_poly.pdbx_seq_one_letter_code
_entity_poly.pdbx_strand_id
1 'polypeptide(L)'
;MAMTGDFICGIDTGGTFTDCVVVDGDGRIVTAKAPSTPQDFSQGVLDSLALAAERLGLSTEALLRRTARLALGTTVGTNALLQRRGARVGLITTRGHRDVIHIMRGARGVPGLASEKVLHFPESNKPDPPLVPKTLIAEVSERVDCKGQVVVELNEDEAEAAIRRLVGKGARAIAICFLWSFKHPEHERRVKAMAERIAPGVFVCCSVDLVPRWGEYERTAATVNS
;
A
#
# COMPACT_ATOMS: atom_id res chain seq x y z
N MET A 1 -30.67 9.22 14.10
CA MET A 1 -29.79 9.00 15.25
C MET A 1 -29.24 10.35 15.65
N ALA A 2 -29.66 10.94 16.80
CA ALA A 2 -29.20 12.25 17.23
C ALA A 2 -27.69 12.18 17.52
N MET A 3 -26.93 13.12 16.97
CA MET A 3 -25.50 13.22 17.27
C MET A 3 -25.33 13.73 18.70
N THR A 4 -24.63 12.97 19.54
CA THR A 4 -24.44 13.26 20.97
C THR A 4 -23.22 14.14 21.26
N GLY A 5 -22.88 15.08 20.38
CA GLY A 5 -21.76 16.00 20.56
C GLY A 5 -21.96 17.29 19.82
N ASP A 6 -21.28 18.34 20.28
CA ASP A 6 -21.44 19.72 19.77
C ASP A 6 -20.55 20.00 18.55
N PHE A 7 -19.53 19.17 18.30
CA PHE A 7 -18.51 19.41 17.27
C PHE A 7 -18.38 18.27 16.28
N ILE A 8 -18.03 18.63 15.05
CA ILE A 8 -17.54 17.74 14.01
C ILE A 8 -16.11 18.18 13.70
N CYS A 9 -15.15 17.26 13.77
CA CYS A 9 -13.74 17.52 13.48
C CYS A 9 -13.33 16.81 12.20
N GLY A 10 -12.72 17.54 11.27
CA GLY A 10 -12.03 17.02 10.07
C GLY A 10 -10.56 17.32 10.15
N ILE A 11 -9.72 16.30 9.89
CA ILE A 11 -8.26 16.44 9.89
C ILE A 11 -7.74 15.94 8.56
N ASP A 12 -6.85 16.69 7.92
CA ASP A 12 -6.12 16.29 6.73
C ASP A 12 -4.61 16.33 7.00
N THR A 13 -3.99 15.15 6.95
CA THR A 13 -2.55 15.00 7.18
C THR A 13 -1.82 14.90 5.85
N GLY A 14 -1.13 15.98 5.49
CA GLY A 14 -0.21 16.02 4.37
C GLY A 14 1.23 15.70 4.76
N GLY A 15 2.14 15.74 3.78
CA GLY A 15 3.57 15.50 4.03
C GLY A 15 4.30 16.64 4.77
N THR A 16 3.73 17.86 4.76
CA THR A 16 4.36 19.06 5.34
C THR A 16 3.53 19.65 6.48
N PHE A 17 2.23 19.68 6.33
CA PHE A 17 1.30 20.23 7.32
C PHE A 17 0.12 19.30 7.54
N THR A 18 -0.42 19.35 8.75
CA THR A 18 -1.67 18.75 9.16
C THR A 18 -2.67 19.85 9.42
N ASP A 19 -3.76 19.86 8.67
CA ASP A 19 -4.85 20.82 8.78
C ASP A 19 -5.99 20.21 9.62
N CYS A 20 -6.55 21.01 10.53
CA CYS A 20 -7.71 20.64 11.35
C CYS A 20 -8.82 21.64 11.12
N VAL A 21 -10.04 21.14 10.93
CA VAL A 21 -11.26 21.94 10.83
C VAL A 21 -12.25 21.44 11.88
N VAL A 22 -12.76 22.34 12.69
CA VAL A 22 -13.80 22.06 13.67
C VAL A 22 -15.05 22.86 13.32
N VAL A 23 -16.19 22.20 13.24
CA VAL A 23 -17.50 22.81 13.00
C VAL A 23 -18.36 22.57 14.22
N ASP A 24 -18.96 23.65 14.76
CA ASP A 24 -19.93 23.57 15.89
C ASP A 24 -21.37 23.40 15.40
N GLY A 25 -22.27 23.21 16.34
CA GLY A 25 -23.72 23.04 16.07
C GLY A 25 -24.39 24.21 15.39
N ASP A 26 -23.83 25.42 15.50
CA ASP A 26 -24.33 26.65 14.88
C ASP A 26 -23.70 26.89 13.49
N GLY A 27 -22.83 25.97 13.04
CA GLY A 27 -22.16 26.07 11.75
C GLY A 27 -20.92 26.99 11.75
N ARG A 28 -20.42 27.42 12.90
CA ARG A 28 -19.18 28.19 13.02
C ARG A 28 -18.01 27.23 12.72
N ILE A 29 -17.07 27.70 11.90
CA ILE A 29 -15.90 26.96 11.48
C ILE A 29 -14.67 27.55 12.15
N VAL A 30 -13.88 26.69 12.79
CA VAL A 30 -12.55 26.98 13.31
C VAL A 30 -11.55 26.09 12.60
N THR A 31 -10.50 26.69 12.06
CA THR A 31 -9.42 25.96 11.38
C THR A 31 -8.13 26.08 12.18
N ALA A 32 -7.29 25.07 12.12
CA ALA A 32 -5.95 25.11 12.68
C ALA A 32 -4.99 24.36 11.76
N LYS A 33 -3.72 24.69 11.81
CA LYS A 33 -2.67 24.09 11.00
C LYS A 33 -1.43 23.88 11.85
N ALA A 34 -0.92 22.65 11.89
CA ALA A 34 0.32 22.27 12.55
C ALA A 34 1.33 21.67 11.54
N PRO A 35 2.64 21.75 11.75
CA PRO A 35 3.59 20.99 10.97
C PRO A 35 3.32 19.48 11.08
N SER A 36 3.39 18.76 9.97
CA SER A 36 3.38 17.29 10.02
C SER A 36 4.69 16.76 10.56
N THR A 37 4.62 15.67 11.29
CA THR A 37 5.75 14.98 11.90
C THR A 37 5.99 13.65 11.18
N PRO A 38 6.85 13.60 10.13
CA PRO A 38 6.98 12.41 9.26
C PRO A 38 7.43 11.13 9.97
N GLN A 39 8.04 11.24 11.15
CA GLN A 39 8.43 10.08 11.95
C GLN A 39 7.28 9.52 12.79
N ASP A 40 6.31 10.37 13.14
CA ASP A 40 5.08 10.00 13.83
C ASP A 40 3.97 11.01 13.48
N PHE A 41 3.18 10.70 12.46
CA PHE A 41 2.09 11.57 12.01
C PHE A 41 1.00 11.81 13.06
N SER A 42 0.92 10.96 14.09
CA SER A 42 -0.04 11.13 15.18
C SER A 42 0.23 12.41 15.98
N GLN A 43 1.47 12.79 16.13
CA GLN A 43 1.84 14.02 16.84
C GLN A 43 1.28 15.26 16.11
N GLY A 44 1.47 15.36 14.78
CA GLY A 44 0.93 16.48 14.00
C GLY A 44 -0.59 16.56 14.05
N VAL A 45 -1.28 15.41 14.13
CA VAL A 45 -2.74 15.35 14.35
C VAL A 45 -3.11 15.91 15.71
N LEU A 46 -2.43 15.51 16.78
CA LEU A 46 -2.68 16.00 18.14
C LEU A 46 -2.39 17.49 18.26
N ASP A 47 -1.29 17.96 17.68
CA ASP A 47 -0.89 19.37 17.69
C ASP A 47 -1.94 20.24 16.95
N SER A 48 -2.46 19.78 15.81
CA SER A 48 -3.50 20.50 15.07
C SER A 48 -4.81 20.56 15.84
N LEU A 49 -5.20 19.49 16.55
CA LEU A 49 -6.35 19.47 17.45
C LEU A 49 -6.16 20.40 18.65
N ALA A 50 -4.97 20.42 19.25
CA ALA A 50 -4.66 21.30 20.37
C ALA A 50 -4.82 22.79 19.98
N LEU A 51 -4.25 23.17 18.83
CA LEU A 51 -4.41 24.53 18.29
C LEU A 51 -5.87 24.89 17.97
N ALA A 52 -6.66 23.94 17.47
CA ALA A 52 -8.09 24.17 17.22
C ALA A 52 -8.86 24.35 18.54
N ALA A 53 -8.56 23.53 19.55
CA ALA A 53 -9.16 23.62 20.88
C ALA A 53 -8.84 24.96 21.55
N GLU A 54 -7.58 25.41 21.50
CA GLU A 54 -7.15 26.71 22.00
C GLU A 54 -7.96 27.87 21.40
N ARG A 55 -8.18 27.86 20.07
CA ARG A 55 -8.99 28.87 19.37
C ARG A 55 -10.48 28.88 19.77
N LEU A 56 -10.96 27.75 20.31
CA LEU A 56 -12.29 27.59 20.87
C LEU A 56 -12.37 27.92 22.37
N GLY A 57 -11.22 28.21 23.02
CA GLY A 57 -11.14 28.39 24.48
C GLY A 57 -11.35 27.10 25.26
N LEU A 58 -11.03 25.94 24.65
CA LEU A 58 -11.18 24.59 25.22
C LEU A 58 -9.83 23.90 25.40
N SER A 59 -9.77 22.92 26.29
CA SER A 59 -8.70 21.93 26.25
C SER A 59 -8.94 20.92 25.14
N THR A 60 -7.89 20.28 24.65
CA THR A 60 -7.98 19.22 23.65
C THR A 60 -8.90 18.08 24.10
N GLU A 61 -8.81 17.71 25.38
CA GLU A 61 -9.68 16.68 25.96
C GLU A 61 -11.15 17.11 25.97
N ALA A 62 -11.43 18.38 26.33
CA ALA A 62 -12.80 18.91 26.32
C ALA A 62 -13.37 18.97 24.90
N LEU A 63 -12.58 19.35 23.90
CA LEU A 63 -12.96 19.30 22.49
C LEU A 63 -13.31 17.89 22.06
N LEU A 64 -12.42 16.92 22.31
CA LEU A 64 -12.61 15.53 21.91
C LEU A 64 -13.84 14.88 22.59
N ARG A 65 -14.06 15.14 23.86
CA ARG A 65 -15.26 14.63 24.57
C ARG A 65 -16.57 15.16 24.00
N ARG A 66 -16.56 16.34 23.44
CA ARG A 66 -17.73 17.00 22.82
C ARG A 66 -17.79 16.78 21.31
N THR A 67 -16.86 16.04 20.72
CA THR A 67 -16.81 15.73 19.28
C THR A 67 -17.72 14.55 18.97
N ALA A 68 -18.79 14.80 18.22
CA ALA A 68 -19.71 13.75 17.75
C ALA A 68 -19.11 12.88 16.64
N ARG A 69 -18.22 13.47 15.81
CA ARG A 69 -17.58 12.80 14.68
C ARG A 69 -16.20 13.38 14.42
N LEU A 70 -15.22 12.48 14.30
CA LEU A 70 -13.87 12.82 13.87
C LEU A 70 -13.60 12.08 12.56
N ALA A 71 -13.20 12.81 11.53
CA ALA A 71 -12.78 12.29 10.24
C ALA A 71 -11.31 12.61 10.01
N LEU A 72 -10.53 11.60 9.65
CA LEU A 72 -9.11 11.74 9.32
C LEU A 72 -8.89 11.36 7.85
N GLY A 73 -8.36 12.31 7.07
CA GLY A 73 -7.84 12.09 5.73
C GLY A 73 -6.32 12.15 5.74
N THR A 74 -5.69 11.44 4.81
CA THR A 74 -4.24 11.52 4.64
C THR A 74 -3.83 11.30 3.21
N THR A 75 -2.85 12.07 2.74
CA THR A 75 -2.19 11.89 1.44
C THR A 75 -0.80 11.27 1.57
N VAL A 76 -0.41 10.82 2.77
CA VAL A 76 0.93 10.27 3.05
C VAL A 76 1.27 9.09 2.14
N GLY A 77 0.35 8.14 1.97
CA GLY A 77 0.55 6.99 1.09
C GLY A 77 0.68 7.40 -0.38
N THR A 78 -0.18 8.31 -0.85
CA THR A 78 -0.11 8.84 -2.22
C THR A 78 1.22 9.57 -2.46
N ASN A 79 1.65 10.39 -1.50
CA ASN A 79 2.92 11.11 -1.58
C ASN A 79 4.12 10.15 -1.56
N ALA A 80 4.09 9.08 -0.76
CA ALA A 80 5.12 8.05 -0.75
C ALA A 80 5.26 7.38 -2.13
N LEU A 81 4.13 7.04 -2.77
CA LEU A 81 4.11 6.49 -4.13
C LEU A 81 4.66 7.47 -5.17
N LEU A 82 4.20 8.72 -5.16
CA LEU A 82 4.66 9.74 -6.10
C LEU A 82 6.15 10.05 -5.96
N GLN A 83 6.64 10.07 -4.72
CA GLN A 83 8.05 10.32 -4.40
C GLN A 83 8.91 9.05 -4.49
N ARG A 84 8.28 7.87 -4.73
CA ARG A 84 8.95 6.56 -4.71
C ARG A 84 9.74 6.31 -3.44
N ARG A 85 9.24 6.78 -2.32
CA ARG A 85 9.80 6.60 -0.97
C ARG A 85 9.10 5.44 -0.29
N GLY A 86 9.39 4.23 -0.76
CA GLY A 86 8.88 2.99 -0.18
C GLY A 86 10.00 2.09 0.33
N ALA A 87 9.62 1.00 0.96
CA ALA A 87 10.54 -0.06 1.30
C ALA A 87 11.13 -0.72 0.04
N ARG A 88 12.31 -1.31 0.15
CA ARG A 88 12.87 -2.14 -0.91
C ARG A 88 12.13 -3.46 -0.96
N VAL A 89 11.23 -3.63 -1.91
CA VAL A 89 10.33 -4.79 -2.02
C VAL A 89 10.99 -5.91 -2.81
N GLY A 90 10.93 -7.14 -2.27
CA GLY A 90 11.14 -8.39 -3.01
C GLY A 90 9.80 -8.96 -3.45
N LEU A 91 9.71 -9.50 -4.67
CA LEU A 91 8.51 -10.15 -5.19
C LEU A 91 8.74 -11.66 -5.30
N ILE A 92 7.81 -12.45 -4.77
CA ILE A 92 7.72 -13.90 -4.99
C ILE A 92 6.51 -14.19 -5.86
N THR A 93 6.71 -14.88 -6.97
CA THR A 93 5.66 -15.19 -7.94
C THR A 93 5.76 -16.60 -8.48
N THR A 94 4.73 -17.08 -9.17
CA THR A 94 4.69 -18.36 -9.86
C THR A 94 5.80 -18.44 -10.90
N ARG A 95 6.46 -19.58 -11.00
CA ARG A 95 7.49 -19.85 -12.01
C ARG A 95 6.98 -19.58 -13.42
N GLY A 96 7.81 -18.87 -14.23
CA GLY A 96 7.47 -18.43 -15.59
C GLY A 96 6.72 -17.08 -15.66
N HIS A 97 6.43 -16.43 -14.51
CA HIS A 97 5.64 -15.17 -14.44
C HIS A 97 6.39 -13.98 -13.84
N ARG A 98 7.71 -14.07 -13.71
CA ARG A 98 8.55 -13.01 -13.14
C ARG A 98 8.48 -11.66 -13.87
N ASP A 99 8.16 -11.69 -15.17
CA ASP A 99 8.18 -10.49 -15.99
C ASP A 99 6.81 -9.78 -16.07
N VAL A 100 5.75 -10.34 -15.47
CA VAL A 100 4.39 -9.76 -15.49
C VAL A 100 4.37 -8.31 -15.04
N ILE A 101 5.08 -7.96 -13.95
CA ILE A 101 5.13 -6.59 -13.45
C ILE A 101 5.85 -5.63 -14.43
N HIS A 102 6.76 -6.14 -15.26
CA HIS A 102 7.49 -5.37 -16.26
C HIS A 102 6.78 -5.31 -17.61
N ILE A 103 6.06 -6.39 -17.99
CA ILE A 103 5.24 -6.43 -19.20
C ILE A 103 4.00 -5.56 -19.01
N MET A 104 3.54 -5.44 -17.77
CA MET A 104 2.32 -4.72 -17.40
C MET A 104 1.11 -5.36 -18.08
N ARG A 105 0.19 -4.55 -18.64
CA ARG A 105 -0.96 -5.06 -19.41
C ARG A 105 -0.62 -5.40 -20.87
N GLY A 106 0.63 -5.25 -21.27
CA GLY A 106 1.01 -5.34 -22.68
C GLY A 106 0.24 -4.34 -23.57
N ALA A 107 -0.35 -3.32 -22.94
CA ALA A 107 -1.21 -2.36 -23.60
C ALA A 107 -0.42 -1.61 -24.68
N ARG A 108 -0.79 -1.86 -25.92
CA ARG A 108 -0.32 -1.08 -27.05
C ARG A 108 -1.16 0.19 -27.10
N GLY A 109 -0.56 1.29 -26.77
CA GLY A 109 -1.20 2.60 -26.87
C GLY A 109 -2.06 2.96 -25.65
N VAL A 110 -1.73 4.08 -25.06
CA VAL A 110 -2.63 4.81 -24.18
C VAL A 110 -3.51 5.67 -25.08
N PRO A 111 -4.86 5.68 -24.93
CA PRO A 111 -5.72 6.56 -25.70
C PRO A 111 -5.19 8.00 -25.69
N GLY A 112 -5.06 8.59 -26.87
CA GLY A 112 -4.54 9.95 -27.04
C GLY A 112 -3.03 10.10 -27.17
N LEU A 113 -2.23 9.04 -27.15
CA LEU A 113 -0.83 9.11 -27.48
C LEU A 113 -0.61 9.22 -29.00
N ALA A 114 0.31 10.09 -29.41
CA ALA A 114 0.77 10.15 -30.79
C ALA A 114 1.44 8.81 -31.20
N SER A 115 1.34 8.46 -32.49
CA SER A 115 1.90 7.21 -33.03
C SER A 115 3.37 7.00 -32.71
N GLU A 116 4.16 8.06 -32.68
CA GLU A 116 5.58 8.06 -32.31
C GLU A 116 5.77 7.60 -30.85
N LYS A 117 4.96 8.11 -29.92
CA LYS A 117 5.00 7.69 -28.51
C LYS A 117 4.55 6.25 -28.29
N VAL A 118 3.72 5.70 -29.19
CA VAL A 118 3.31 4.28 -29.15
C VAL A 118 4.47 3.38 -29.57
N LEU A 119 5.29 3.79 -30.53
CA LEU A 119 6.49 3.03 -30.94
C LEU A 119 7.54 3.00 -29.84
N HIS A 120 7.68 4.06 -29.06
CA HIS A 120 8.59 4.16 -27.90
C HIS A 120 7.89 3.88 -26.57
N PHE A 121 6.77 3.16 -26.59
CA PHE A 121 5.96 2.83 -25.40
C PHE A 121 6.77 2.22 -24.23
N PRO A 122 7.71 1.29 -24.43
CA PRO A 122 8.53 0.76 -23.33
C PRO A 122 9.34 1.83 -22.61
N GLU A 123 9.82 2.84 -23.32
CA GLU A 123 10.67 3.90 -22.80
C GLU A 123 9.85 4.99 -22.10
N SER A 124 8.65 5.28 -22.63
CA SER A 124 7.81 6.39 -22.15
C SER A 124 6.81 6.00 -21.05
N ASN A 125 6.49 4.71 -20.91
CA ASN A 125 5.41 4.26 -20.03
C ASN A 125 5.85 3.25 -18.95
N LYS A 126 7.08 2.78 -18.98
CA LYS A 126 7.62 1.92 -17.91
C LYS A 126 8.22 2.81 -16.82
N PRO A 127 7.95 2.48 -15.54
CA PRO A 127 8.63 3.16 -14.44
C PRO A 127 10.14 2.99 -14.56
N ASP A 128 10.88 4.09 -14.48
CA ASP A 128 12.35 4.06 -14.37
C ASP A 128 12.77 4.81 -13.10
N PRO A 129 13.41 4.15 -12.15
CA PRO A 129 13.65 2.72 -12.05
C PRO A 129 12.36 1.89 -11.91
N PRO A 130 12.37 0.57 -12.25
CA PRO A 130 11.20 -0.28 -12.11
C PRO A 130 10.79 -0.42 -10.65
N LEU A 131 9.48 -0.61 -10.38
CA LEU A 131 8.94 -0.78 -9.03
C LEU A 131 9.66 -1.90 -8.27
N VAL A 132 9.90 -3.03 -8.92
CA VAL A 132 10.71 -4.13 -8.39
C VAL A 132 11.79 -4.47 -9.41
N PRO A 133 13.07 -4.28 -9.09
CA PRO A 133 14.16 -4.71 -9.97
C PRO A 133 14.12 -6.22 -10.20
N LYS A 134 14.46 -6.68 -11.40
CA LYS A 134 14.48 -8.14 -11.73
C LYS A 134 15.32 -8.97 -10.76
N THR A 135 16.34 -8.38 -10.16
CA THR A 135 17.20 -9.03 -9.16
C THR A 135 16.47 -9.32 -7.84
N LEU A 136 15.38 -8.60 -7.57
CA LEU A 136 14.52 -8.77 -6.40
C LEU A 136 13.21 -9.50 -6.72
N ILE A 137 13.12 -10.19 -7.85
CA ILE A 137 12.02 -11.09 -8.18
C ILE A 137 12.50 -12.54 -8.05
N ALA A 138 11.74 -13.33 -7.32
CA ALA A 138 11.94 -14.76 -7.15
C ALA A 138 10.73 -15.53 -7.68
N GLU A 139 11.00 -16.65 -8.32
CA GLU A 139 9.99 -17.56 -8.83
C GLU A 139 9.99 -18.83 -7.98
N VAL A 140 8.81 -19.37 -7.76
CA VAL A 140 8.60 -20.61 -7.01
C VAL A 140 7.75 -21.56 -7.86
N SER A 141 8.12 -22.83 -7.89
CA SER A 141 7.31 -23.87 -8.52
C SER A 141 6.05 -24.09 -7.70
N GLU A 142 4.96 -23.68 -8.25
CA GLU A 142 3.58 -23.88 -7.80
C GLU A 142 2.65 -23.57 -8.97
N ARG A 143 1.45 -24.11 -8.98
CA ARG A 143 0.42 -23.73 -9.96
C ARG A 143 -0.98 -24.04 -9.46
N VAL A 144 -1.83 -23.03 -9.48
CA VAL A 144 -3.27 -23.14 -9.33
C VAL A 144 -3.94 -22.82 -10.68
N ASP A 145 -4.96 -23.57 -11.08
CA ASP A 145 -5.72 -23.33 -12.31
C ASP A 145 -6.88 -22.33 -12.11
N CYS A 146 -7.57 -22.02 -13.20
CA CYS A 146 -8.71 -21.10 -13.19
C CYS A 146 -9.92 -21.60 -12.39
N LYS A 147 -9.96 -22.89 -12.03
CA LYS A 147 -11.02 -23.48 -11.19
C LYS A 147 -10.64 -23.51 -9.72
N GLY A 148 -9.38 -23.15 -9.37
CA GLY A 148 -8.85 -23.21 -8.02
C GLY A 148 -8.25 -24.57 -7.66
N GLN A 149 -8.03 -25.45 -8.66
CA GLN A 149 -7.40 -26.75 -8.43
C GLN A 149 -5.86 -26.59 -8.44
N VAL A 150 -5.21 -27.27 -7.52
CA VAL A 150 -3.74 -27.34 -7.48
C VAL A 150 -3.29 -28.25 -8.60
N VAL A 151 -2.54 -27.70 -9.56
CA VAL A 151 -1.93 -28.43 -10.69
C VAL A 151 -0.49 -28.78 -10.38
N VAL A 152 0.21 -27.89 -9.68
CA VAL A 152 1.56 -28.12 -9.16
C VAL A 152 1.57 -27.68 -7.71
N GLU A 153 1.96 -28.59 -6.83
CA GLU A 153 2.11 -28.30 -5.41
C GLU A 153 3.20 -27.25 -5.17
N LEU A 154 3.03 -26.48 -4.09
CA LEU A 154 4.02 -25.51 -3.67
C LEU A 154 5.35 -26.19 -3.30
N ASN A 155 6.41 -25.83 -3.99
CA ASN A 155 7.76 -26.23 -3.60
C ASN A 155 8.27 -25.33 -2.46
N GLU A 156 8.18 -25.85 -1.23
CA GLU A 156 8.57 -25.10 -0.03
C GLU A 156 10.07 -24.83 0.05
N ASP A 157 10.90 -25.73 -0.42
CA ASP A 157 12.36 -25.54 -0.43
C ASP A 157 12.74 -24.35 -1.33
N GLU A 158 12.13 -24.27 -2.52
CA GLU A 158 12.31 -23.12 -3.41
C GLU A 158 11.76 -21.83 -2.78
N ALA A 159 10.64 -21.89 -2.09
CA ALA A 159 10.06 -20.74 -1.41
C ALA A 159 10.98 -20.24 -0.29
N GLU A 160 11.51 -21.14 0.53
CA GLU A 160 12.49 -20.80 1.57
C GLU A 160 13.77 -20.19 0.97
N ALA A 161 14.32 -20.79 -0.06
CA ALA A 161 15.49 -20.27 -0.77
C ALA A 161 15.22 -18.88 -1.37
N ALA A 162 14.03 -18.67 -1.94
CA ALA A 162 13.59 -17.39 -2.48
C ALA A 162 13.53 -16.30 -1.39
N ILE A 163 12.94 -16.59 -0.23
CA ILE A 163 12.84 -15.67 0.91
C ILE A 163 14.26 -15.28 1.37
N ARG A 164 15.12 -16.27 1.66
CA ARG A 164 16.50 -16.03 2.11
C ARG A 164 17.29 -15.19 1.11
N ARG A 165 17.14 -15.48 -0.20
CA ARG A 165 17.79 -14.74 -1.28
C ARG A 165 17.34 -13.29 -1.34
N LEU A 166 16.04 -13.02 -1.24
CA LEU A 166 15.48 -11.67 -1.30
C LEU A 166 15.94 -10.84 -0.11
N VAL A 167 15.85 -11.40 1.10
CA VAL A 167 16.33 -10.77 2.33
C VAL A 167 17.84 -10.50 2.28
N GLY A 168 18.63 -11.47 1.84
CA GLY A 168 20.07 -11.33 1.65
C GLY A 168 20.46 -10.25 0.63
N LYS A 169 19.57 -9.95 -0.35
CA LYS A 169 19.71 -8.83 -1.28
C LYS A 169 19.17 -7.49 -0.74
N GLY A 170 18.79 -7.45 0.51
CA GLY A 170 18.35 -6.23 1.20
C GLY A 170 16.87 -5.88 0.99
N ALA A 171 16.02 -6.85 0.64
CA ALA A 171 14.57 -6.63 0.70
C ALA A 171 14.14 -6.35 2.13
N ARG A 172 13.35 -5.30 2.32
CA ARG A 172 12.75 -4.87 3.59
C ARG A 172 11.27 -5.23 3.67
N ALA A 173 10.67 -5.56 2.53
CA ALA A 173 9.32 -6.08 2.41
C ALA A 173 9.30 -7.19 1.36
N ILE A 174 8.38 -8.15 1.51
CA ILE A 174 8.15 -9.23 0.55
C ILE A 174 6.69 -9.21 0.13
N ALA A 175 6.45 -9.00 -1.17
CA ALA A 175 5.17 -9.16 -1.83
C ALA A 175 5.07 -10.58 -2.38
N ILE A 176 3.97 -11.28 -2.12
CA ILE A 176 3.70 -12.63 -2.62
C ILE A 176 2.47 -12.55 -3.53
N CYS A 177 2.63 -12.94 -4.79
CA CYS A 177 1.55 -12.94 -5.76
C CYS A 177 1.66 -14.14 -6.70
N PHE A 178 0.81 -15.16 -6.47
CA PHE A 178 0.74 -16.35 -7.32
C PHE A 178 -0.44 -16.30 -8.28
N LEU A 179 -0.34 -17.05 -9.36
CA LEU A 179 -1.44 -17.16 -10.32
C LEU A 179 -2.65 -17.86 -9.68
N TRP A 180 -3.84 -17.31 -9.94
CA TRP A 180 -5.12 -17.84 -9.46
C TRP A 180 -5.22 -18.04 -7.94
N SER A 181 -4.30 -17.49 -7.16
CA SER A 181 -4.29 -17.61 -5.68
C SER A 181 -5.57 -17.08 -5.03
N PHE A 182 -6.29 -16.15 -5.66
CA PHE A 182 -7.59 -15.70 -5.15
C PHE A 182 -8.68 -16.78 -5.20
N LYS A 183 -8.46 -17.88 -5.94
CA LYS A 183 -9.30 -19.08 -5.92
C LYS A 183 -8.79 -20.12 -4.92
N HIS A 184 -7.48 -20.13 -4.66
CA HIS A 184 -6.82 -21.05 -3.73
C HIS A 184 -5.69 -20.31 -2.99
N PRO A 185 -5.96 -19.69 -1.84
CA PRO A 185 -5.04 -18.79 -1.15
C PRO A 185 -3.90 -19.50 -0.40
N GLU A 186 -3.99 -20.81 -0.22
CA GLU A 186 -3.13 -21.56 0.70
C GLU A 186 -1.63 -21.48 0.35
N HIS A 187 -1.27 -21.48 -0.94
CA HIS A 187 0.14 -21.36 -1.34
C HIS A 187 0.73 -20.01 -0.89
N GLU A 188 0.02 -18.88 -1.09
CA GLU A 188 0.51 -17.59 -0.62
C GLU A 188 0.60 -17.52 0.90
N ARG A 189 -0.39 -18.05 1.62
CA ARG A 189 -0.42 -18.07 3.09
C ARG A 189 0.71 -18.91 3.68
N ARG A 190 1.01 -20.06 3.08
CA ARG A 190 2.14 -20.91 3.49
C ARG A 190 3.46 -20.17 3.31
N VAL A 191 3.68 -19.54 2.16
CA VAL A 191 4.90 -18.74 1.91
C VAL A 191 5.00 -17.55 2.85
N LYS A 192 3.88 -16.88 3.17
CA LYS A 192 3.83 -15.79 4.16
C LYS A 192 4.28 -16.28 5.54
N ALA A 193 3.70 -17.38 6.04
CA ALA A 193 4.07 -17.95 7.33
C ALA A 193 5.55 -18.37 7.38
N MET A 194 6.09 -18.90 6.27
CA MET A 194 7.52 -19.21 6.13
C MET A 194 8.36 -17.93 6.20
N ALA A 195 7.97 -16.87 5.51
CA ALA A 195 8.71 -15.61 5.48
C ALA A 195 8.72 -14.93 6.87
N GLU A 196 7.60 -14.91 7.57
CA GLU A 196 7.49 -14.38 8.93
C GLU A 196 8.38 -15.13 9.93
N ARG A 197 8.53 -16.47 9.75
CA ARG A 197 9.42 -17.30 10.57
C ARG A 197 10.90 -17.08 10.24
N ILE A 198 11.24 -16.98 8.95
CA ILE A 198 12.64 -16.89 8.47
C ILE A 198 13.21 -15.49 8.65
N ALA A 199 12.37 -14.46 8.50
CA ALA A 199 12.77 -13.06 8.53
C ALA A 199 11.76 -12.22 9.33
N PRO A 200 11.69 -12.35 10.66
CA PRO A 200 10.65 -11.75 11.51
C PRO A 200 10.64 -10.22 11.52
N GLY A 201 11.65 -9.56 10.96
CA GLY A 201 11.71 -8.09 10.83
C GLY A 201 11.31 -7.57 9.44
N VAL A 202 10.87 -8.44 8.52
CA VAL A 202 10.48 -8.08 7.15
C VAL A 202 8.96 -8.04 7.05
N PHE A 203 8.41 -6.96 6.52
CA PHE A 203 6.98 -6.88 6.24
C PHE A 203 6.60 -7.84 5.11
N VAL A 204 5.55 -8.62 5.27
CA VAL A 204 5.10 -9.61 4.28
C VAL A 204 3.64 -9.40 3.92
N CYS A 205 3.36 -9.29 2.64
CA CYS A 205 2.04 -9.05 2.11
C CYS A 205 1.67 -10.08 1.03
N CYS A 206 0.45 -10.63 1.12
CA CYS A 206 -0.12 -11.53 0.13
C CYS A 206 -1.12 -10.81 -0.77
N SER A 207 -1.15 -11.15 -2.06
CA SER A 207 -2.10 -10.57 -3.01
C SER A 207 -3.54 -10.93 -2.66
N VAL A 208 -3.76 -12.09 -2.07
CA VAL A 208 -5.09 -12.58 -1.67
C VAL A 208 -5.69 -11.81 -0.50
N ASP A 209 -4.86 -11.21 0.35
CA ASP A 209 -5.32 -10.41 1.49
C ASP A 209 -5.71 -8.99 1.07
N LEU A 210 -5.18 -8.49 -0.05
CA LEU A 210 -5.39 -7.12 -0.52
C LEU A 210 -6.40 -7.02 -1.66
N VAL A 211 -6.22 -7.83 -2.71
CA VAL A 211 -6.98 -7.74 -3.96
C VAL A 211 -7.34 -9.15 -4.45
N PRO A 212 -8.27 -9.86 -3.79
CA PRO A 212 -8.64 -11.23 -4.15
C PRO A 212 -9.54 -11.28 -5.39
N ARG A 213 -9.03 -10.82 -6.54
CA ARG A 213 -9.77 -10.78 -7.81
C ARG A 213 -8.91 -11.20 -9.00
N TRP A 214 -9.55 -11.39 -10.13
CA TRP A 214 -8.88 -11.66 -11.40
C TRP A 214 -7.95 -10.50 -11.82
N GLY A 215 -6.81 -10.83 -12.47
CA GLY A 215 -5.82 -9.89 -13.00
C GLY A 215 -4.49 -9.98 -12.23
N GLU A 216 -3.54 -10.76 -12.76
CA GLU A 216 -2.24 -10.98 -12.10
C GLU A 216 -1.38 -9.71 -12.03
N TYR A 217 -1.43 -8.87 -13.08
CA TYR A 217 -0.70 -7.61 -13.07
C TYR A 217 -1.23 -6.66 -11.99
N GLU A 218 -2.55 -6.46 -11.95
CA GLU A 218 -3.21 -5.59 -11.00
C GLU A 218 -2.97 -6.04 -9.56
N ARG A 219 -3.05 -7.36 -9.32
CA ARG A 219 -2.77 -7.92 -8.00
C ARG A 219 -1.32 -7.75 -7.62
N THR A 220 -0.38 -8.05 -8.53
CA THR A 220 1.06 -7.88 -8.29
C THR A 220 1.38 -6.42 -8.02
N ALA A 221 0.87 -5.49 -8.85
CA ALA A 221 1.11 -4.06 -8.67
C ALA A 221 0.55 -3.54 -7.33
N ALA A 222 -0.67 -3.95 -6.96
CA ALA A 222 -1.27 -3.58 -5.67
C ALA A 222 -0.46 -4.11 -4.50
N THR A 223 -0.03 -5.39 -4.56
CA THR A 223 0.72 -6.03 -3.47
C THR A 223 2.12 -5.43 -3.28
N VAL A 224 2.76 -5.01 -4.37
CA VAL A 224 4.09 -4.36 -4.31
C VAL A 224 3.99 -2.93 -3.76
N ASN A 225 2.85 -2.24 -3.95
CA ASN A 225 2.65 -0.86 -3.51
C ASN A 225 1.96 -0.74 -2.13
N SER A 226 1.64 -1.84 -1.49
CA SER A 226 1.08 -1.85 -0.13
C SER A 226 2.18 -1.75 0.90
#